data_b31bcd496dc5d3126206f37e295c8a85
#
_entry.id   b31bcd496dc5d3126206f37e295c8a85
#
_cell.length_a   1.000
_cell.length_b   1.000
_cell.length_c   1.000
_cell.angle_alpha   90.00
_cell.angle_beta   90.00
_cell.angle_gamma   90.00
#
_symmetry.space_group_name_H-M   'P 1'
#
loop_
_entity.id
_entity.type
_entity.pdbx_description
1 polymer ?
#
loop_
_entity_poly.entity_id
_entity_poly.type
_entity_poly.pdbx_seq_one_letter_code
_entity_poly.pdbx_strand_id
1 'polypeptide(L)'
;MRFVVIIPTYNEAENLPKLVSALFALPLDLDILVIDDNSPDGTGRIADDLATANPKRVRVMHRTGKLGLSSAYIQAFRTLFDGTLDAIGQMDADFSHDPAALVEMAKRLETCDLVLGSRYIPGGSTDVRWPIWRKALSAWGNFYARSILQIPLRDVTSGFRLWRRETLMAMPLERVKSSGYIFMVEMAYLAWCLQFKIGEVPIYFADRRWGKSKMSFKIQVEAAARVWQVLWAYRDLRREGKMGRIQ
;
A
#
# COMPACT_ATOMS: atom_id res chain seq x y z
N MET A 1 4.57 16.64 10.69
CA MET A 1 3.54 15.88 9.95
C MET A 1 3.19 14.65 10.78
N ARG A 2 1.95 14.56 11.21
CA ARG A 2 1.42 13.40 11.95
C ARG A 2 0.69 12.46 11.01
N PHE A 3 0.99 11.17 11.05
CA PHE A 3 0.34 10.20 10.18
C PHE A 3 0.10 8.85 10.87
N VAL A 4 -0.76 8.04 10.27
CA VAL A 4 -1.03 6.68 10.73
C VAL A 4 -0.54 5.68 9.69
N VAL A 5 0.11 4.62 10.14
CA VAL A 5 0.47 3.46 9.29
C VAL A 5 -0.59 2.38 9.47
N ILE A 6 -1.26 2.01 8.39
CA ILE A 6 -2.22 0.91 8.35
C ILE A 6 -1.46 -0.38 8.05
N ILE A 7 -1.63 -1.37 8.92
CA ILE A 7 -0.98 -2.67 8.84
C ILE A 7 -2.04 -3.78 8.82
N PRO A 8 -2.46 -4.26 7.65
CA PRO A 8 -3.32 -5.44 7.57
C PRO A 8 -2.58 -6.69 8.01
N THR A 9 -3.22 -7.50 8.86
CA THR A 9 -2.62 -8.72 9.41
C THR A 9 -3.48 -9.95 9.16
N TYR A 10 -2.83 -11.06 8.85
CA TYR A 10 -3.40 -12.41 8.87
C TYR A 10 -2.29 -13.44 9.07
N ASN A 11 -2.20 -14.00 10.29
CA ASN A 11 -1.13 -14.87 10.76
C ASN A 11 0.25 -14.16 10.78
N GLU A 12 0.33 -13.08 11.56
CA GLU A 12 1.53 -12.24 11.68
C GLU A 12 2.00 -12.09 13.14
N ALA A 13 1.67 -13.07 14.01
CA ALA A 13 1.94 -13.02 15.45
C ALA A 13 3.43 -12.79 15.77
N GLU A 14 4.36 -13.36 14.99
CA GLU A 14 5.80 -13.18 15.19
C GLU A 14 6.34 -11.86 14.67
N ASN A 15 5.71 -11.30 13.64
CA ASN A 15 6.18 -10.10 12.97
C ASN A 15 5.66 -8.82 13.63
N LEU A 16 4.38 -8.80 13.99
CA LEU A 16 3.68 -7.59 14.42
C LEU A 16 4.35 -6.85 15.58
N PRO A 17 4.78 -7.49 16.69
CA PRO A 17 5.42 -6.79 17.79
C PRO A 17 6.76 -6.13 17.39
N LYS A 18 7.53 -6.85 16.57
CA LYS A 18 8.83 -6.37 16.08
C LYS A 18 8.65 -5.19 15.14
N LEU A 19 7.63 -5.23 14.27
CA LEU A 19 7.32 -4.16 13.34
C LEU A 19 6.86 -2.90 14.07
N VAL A 20 5.97 -3.04 15.06
CA VAL A 20 5.51 -1.91 15.89
C VAL A 20 6.70 -1.26 16.61
N SER A 21 7.60 -2.06 17.19
CA SER A 21 8.81 -1.56 17.83
C SER A 21 9.72 -0.82 16.83
N ALA A 22 9.93 -1.37 15.64
CA ALA A 22 10.75 -0.75 14.59
C ALA A 22 10.14 0.58 14.11
N LEU A 23 8.82 0.66 13.95
CA LEU A 23 8.12 1.88 13.57
C LEU A 23 8.25 2.96 14.64
N PHE A 24 8.10 2.61 15.91
CA PHE A 24 8.23 3.57 17.02
C PHE A 24 9.65 4.05 17.27
N ALA A 25 10.67 3.34 16.78
CA ALA A 25 12.07 3.77 16.83
C ALA A 25 12.40 4.83 15.77
N LEU A 26 11.52 5.09 14.79
CA LEU A 26 11.75 6.10 13.76
C LEU A 26 11.55 7.52 14.33
N PRO A 27 12.30 8.52 13.83
CA PRO A 27 12.15 9.93 14.23
C PRO A 27 10.91 10.55 13.55
N LEU A 28 9.73 9.92 13.71
CA LEU A 28 8.49 10.29 13.07
C LEU A 28 7.34 10.33 14.08
N ASP A 29 6.45 11.31 13.93
CA ASP A 29 5.20 11.37 14.67
C ASP A 29 4.15 10.50 13.96
N LEU A 30 4.13 9.21 14.31
CA LEU A 30 3.25 8.22 13.70
C LEU A 30 2.43 7.43 14.72
N ASP A 31 1.22 7.12 14.32
CA ASP A 31 0.31 6.17 14.95
C ASP A 31 0.24 4.89 14.09
N ILE A 32 -0.27 3.82 14.66
CA ILE A 32 -0.46 2.53 13.96
C ILE A 32 -1.92 2.11 14.04
N LEU A 33 -2.48 1.69 12.92
CA LEU A 33 -3.76 1.00 12.85
C LEU A 33 -3.54 -0.43 12.35
N VAL A 34 -3.63 -1.39 13.25
CA VAL A 34 -3.62 -2.82 12.89
C VAL A 34 -5.02 -3.23 12.45
N ILE A 35 -5.11 -3.95 11.33
CA ILE A 35 -6.38 -4.51 10.85
C ILE A 35 -6.23 -6.03 10.82
N ASP A 36 -6.80 -6.70 11.81
CA ASP A 36 -6.72 -8.14 11.91
C ASP A 36 -7.91 -8.84 11.25
N ASP A 37 -7.60 -9.69 10.27
CA ASP A 37 -8.56 -10.47 9.48
C ASP A 37 -8.96 -11.78 10.19
N ASN A 38 -9.19 -11.72 11.52
CA ASN A 38 -9.51 -12.87 12.37
C ASN A 38 -8.43 -13.96 12.33
N SER A 39 -7.22 -13.58 12.66
CA SER A 39 -6.04 -14.47 12.63
C SER A 39 -6.16 -15.60 13.66
N PRO A 40 -6.03 -16.87 13.24
CA PRO A 40 -6.11 -18.01 14.17
C PRO A 40 -4.83 -18.23 15.02
N ASP A 41 -3.72 -17.58 14.70
CA ASP A 41 -2.42 -17.73 15.37
C ASP A 41 -2.26 -16.81 16.61
N GLY A 42 -3.29 -16.04 16.97
CA GLY A 42 -3.25 -15.12 18.10
C GLY A 42 -2.77 -13.71 17.75
N THR A 43 -2.55 -13.36 16.48
CA THR A 43 -2.16 -12.02 16.04
C THR A 43 -3.11 -10.95 16.59
N GLY A 44 -4.43 -11.17 16.54
CA GLY A 44 -5.43 -10.21 17.03
C GLY A 44 -5.24 -9.89 18.52
N ARG A 45 -5.03 -10.90 19.37
CA ARG A 45 -4.74 -10.70 20.80
C ARG A 45 -3.44 -9.92 21.02
N ILE A 46 -2.40 -10.25 20.27
CA ILE A 46 -1.13 -9.50 20.34
C ILE A 46 -1.34 -8.04 19.95
N ALA A 47 -2.18 -7.77 18.94
CA ALA A 47 -2.53 -6.40 18.56
C ALA A 47 -3.24 -5.64 19.68
N ASP A 48 -4.18 -6.29 20.41
CA ASP A 48 -4.87 -5.70 21.56
C ASP A 48 -3.89 -5.41 22.73
N ASP A 49 -2.95 -6.32 22.99
CA ASP A 49 -1.90 -6.13 24.00
C ASP A 49 -1.02 -4.91 23.64
N LEU A 50 -0.65 -4.77 22.37
CA LEU A 50 0.11 -3.62 21.85
C LEU A 50 -0.69 -2.31 21.97
N ALA A 51 -1.99 -2.34 21.69
CA ALA A 51 -2.87 -1.18 21.85
C ALA A 51 -3.02 -0.78 23.32
N THR A 52 -3.12 -1.76 24.23
CA THR A 52 -3.18 -1.54 25.66
C THR A 52 -1.89 -0.91 26.19
N ALA A 53 -0.75 -1.38 25.71
CA ALA A 53 0.56 -0.82 26.05
C ALA A 53 0.82 0.58 25.45
N ASN A 54 0.13 0.91 24.35
CA ASN A 54 0.31 2.17 23.61
C ASN A 54 -1.05 2.83 23.25
N PRO A 55 -1.89 3.20 24.22
CA PRO A 55 -3.32 3.50 24.03
C PRO A 55 -3.61 4.71 23.13
N LYS A 56 -2.62 5.60 22.92
CA LYS A 56 -2.77 6.78 22.06
C LYS A 56 -2.16 6.59 20.68
N ARG A 57 -1.34 5.56 20.49
CA ARG A 57 -0.53 5.36 19.30
C ARG A 57 -0.86 4.10 18.51
N VAL A 58 -1.44 3.08 19.15
CA VAL A 58 -1.84 1.84 18.48
C VAL A 58 -3.34 1.68 18.60
N ARG A 59 -4.00 1.43 17.48
CA ARG A 59 -5.42 1.09 17.39
C ARG A 59 -5.57 -0.23 16.67
N VAL A 60 -6.60 -0.98 17.00
CA VAL A 60 -6.90 -2.27 16.38
C VAL A 60 -8.31 -2.24 15.79
N MET A 61 -8.43 -2.81 14.59
CA MET A 61 -9.70 -3.08 13.93
C MET A 61 -9.78 -4.57 13.68
N HIS A 62 -10.64 -5.26 14.42
CA HIS A 62 -10.93 -6.67 14.18
C HIS A 62 -11.98 -6.82 13.10
N ARG A 63 -11.72 -7.73 12.16
CA ARG A 63 -12.66 -8.09 11.10
C ARG A 63 -13.17 -9.53 11.33
N THR A 64 -14.35 -9.83 10.82
CA THR A 64 -14.99 -11.15 11.04
C THR A 64 -14.29 -12.29 10.31
N GLY A 65 -13.35 -11.99 9.39
CA GLY A 65 -12.59 -12.99 8.63
C GLY A 65 -11.76 -12.36 7.53
N LYS A 66 -11.12 -13.20 6.73
CA LYS A 66 -10.27 -12.80 5.61
C LYS A 66 -11.09 -12.28 4.43
N LEU A 67 -11.47 -11.01 4.48
CA LEU A 67 -12.30 -10.33 3.47
C LEU A 67 -11.50 -9.67 2.33
N GLY A 68 -10.18 -9.83 2.37
CA GLY A 68 -9.25 -9.33 1.35
C GLY A 68 -8.66 -7.95 1.65
N LEU A 69 -7.49 -7.71 1.04
CA LEU A 69 -6.63 -6.56 1.32
C LEU A 69 -7.29 -5.20 0.99
N SER A 70 -7.96 -5.12 -0.17
CA SER A 70 -8.62 -3.89 -0.62
C SER A 70 -9.72 -3.43 0.34
N SER A 71 -10.56 -4.38 0.80
CA SER A 71 -11.63 -4.06 1.74
C SER A 71 -11.08 -3.63 3.12
N ALA A 72 -9.93 -4.19 3.55
CA ALA A 72 -9.24 -3.76 4.76
C ALA A 72 -8.80 -2.29 4.64
N TYR A 73 -8.09 -1.94 3.58
CA TYR A 73 -7.63 -0.57 3.39
C TYR A 73 -8.78 0.43 3.20
N ILE A 74 -9.80 0.12 2.38
CA ILE A 74 -10.94 1.03 2.18
C ILE A 74 -11.71 1.25 3.48
N GLN A 75 -11.92 0.22 4.29
CA GLN A 75 -12.55 0.35 5.59
C GLN A 75 -11.72 1.24 6.52
N ALA A 76 -10.40 1.02 6.58
CA ALA A 76 -9.50 1.84 7.38
C ALA A 76 -9.50 3.31 6.92
N PHE A 77 -9.40 3.57 5.63
CA PHE A 77 -9.42 4.94 5.10
C PHE A 77 -10.66 5.69 5.57
N ARG A 78 -11.85 5.07 5.47
CA ARG A 78 -13.11 5.69 5.91
C ARG A 78 -13.13 6.04 7.39
N THR A 79 -12.54 5.20 8.25
CA THR A 79 -12.48 5.46 9.70
C THR A 79 -11.45 6.53 10.07
N LEU A 80 -10.52 6.85 9.18
CA LEU A 80 -9.46 7.83 9.41
C LEU A 80 -9.77 9.23 8.85
N PHE A 81 -10.84 9.38 8.08
CA PHE A 81 -11.20 10.65 7.45
C PHE A 81 -11.62 11.74 8.44
N ASP A 82 -12.20 11.35 9.59
CA ASP A 82 -12.65 12.30 10.62
C ASP A 82 -11.52 12.76 11.57
N GLY A 83 -10.31 12.26 11.36
CA GLY A 83 -9.16 12.56 12.23
C GLY A 83 -8.40 13.84 11.84
N THR A 84 -7.47 14.23 12.73
CA THR A 84 -6.54 15.36 12.54
C THR A 84 -5.19 14.93 11.95
N LEU A 85 -5.17 13.81 11.23
CA LEU A 85 -3.96 13.27 10.60
C LEU A 85 -3.64 14.02 9.30
N ASP A 86 -2.36 14.24 9.05
CA ASP A 86 -1.88 14.85 7.80
C ASP A 86 -1.76 13.80 6.68
N ALA A 87 -1.39 12.56 7.05
CA ALA A 87 -1.12 11.51 6.09
C ALA A 87 -1.51 10.10 6.58
N ILE A 88 -1.64 9.16 5.64
CA ILE A 88 -2.01 7.77 5.86
C ILE A 88 -1.04 6.87 5.10
N GLY A 89 -0.34 6.00 5.85
CA GLY A 89 0.59 5.00 5.32
C GLY A 89 -0.06 3.64 5.11
N GLN A 90 0.42 2.91 4.12
CA GLN A 90 0.09 1.50 3.86
C GLN A 90 1.37 0.68 3.93
N MET A 91 1.39 -0.39 4.71
CA MET A 91 2.56 -1.23 4.90
C MET A 91 2.15 -2.67 5.21
N ASP A 92 2.88 -3.65 4.65
CA ASP A 92 2.71 -5.06 5.00
C ASP A 92 3.41 -5.39 6.33
N ALA A 93 2.90 -6.39 7.07
CA ALA A 93 3.42 -6.77 8.38
C ALA A 93 4.69 -7.65 8.33
N ASP A 94 5.05 -8.20 7.18
CA ASP A 94 6.03 -9.28 7.01
C ASP A 94 7.49 -8.83 6.82
N PHE A 95 7.79 -7.57 7.07
CA PHE A 95 9.11 -6.95 6.84
C PHE A 95 9.61 -7.01 5.40
N SER A 96 8.74 -7.23 4.42
CA SER A 96 9.11 -7.05 3.02
C SER A 96 9.35 -5.57 2.67
N HIS A 97 8.74 -4.68 3.44
CA HIS A 97 8.96 -3.24 3.42
C HIS A 97 9.83 -2.83 4.61
N ASP A 98 10.96 -2.16 4.34
CA ASP A 98 11.79 -1.61 5.40
C ASP A 98 11.12 -0.37 6.02
N PRO A 99 10.78 -0.40 7.33
CA PRO A 99 10.19 0.75 8.02
C PRO A 99 11.02 2.03 7.89
N ALA A 100 12.34 1.94 7.82
CA ALA A 100 13.22 3.11 7.72
C ALA A 100 12.95 3.96 6.48
N ALA A 101 12.45 3.38 5.41
CA ALA A 101 12.10 4.12 4.19
C ALA A 101 10.96 5.14 4.42
N LEU A 102 10.14 4.99 5.47
CA LEU A 102 9.09 5.96 5.82
C LEU A 102 9.67 7.36 6.09
N VAL A 103 10.90 7.48 6.57
CA VAL A 103 11.54 8.77 6.81
C VAL A 103 11.72 9.54 5.51
N GLU A 104 12.22 8.88 4.47
CA GLU A 104 12.39 9.51 3.17
C GLU A 104 11.05 9.71 2.45
N MET A 105 10.12 8.77 2.60
CA MET A 105 8.76 8.93 2.07
C MET A 105 8.03 10.11 2.70
N ALA A 106 8.19 10.36 3.99
CA ALA A 106 7.60 11.50 4.69
C ALA A 106 8.16 12.83 4.15
N LYS A 107 9.47 12.94 3.97
CA LYS A 107 10.10 14.10 3.32
C LYS A 107 9.58 14.31 1.89
N ARG A 108 9.50 13.23 1.11
CA ARG A 108 9.02 13.31 -0.27
C ARG A 108 7.56 13.75 -0.33
N LEU A 109 6.73 13.37 0.65
CA LEU A 109 5.32 13.75 0.73
C LEU A 109 5.13 15.28 0.94
N GLU A 110 6.11 16.02 1.42
CA GLU A 110 6.04 17.48 1.53
C GLU A 110 5.76 18.15 0.17
N THR A 111 6.21 17.51 -0.91
CA THR A 111 6.09 18.02 -2.29
C THR A 111 5.20 17.17 -3.19
N CYS A 112 4.59 16.12 -2.68
CA CYS A 112 3.74 15.18 -3.42
C CYS A 112 2.44 14.92 -2.66
N ASP A 113 1.44 14.38 -3.34
CA ASP A 113 0.13 14.00 -2.78
C ASP A 113 0.10 12.52 -2.41
N LEU A 114 0.94 11.73 -3.09
CA LEU A 114 1.16 10.31 -2.87
C LEU A 114 2.64 10.00 -3.05
N VAL A 115 3.20 9.16 -2.18
CA VAL A 115 4.56 8.61 -2.34
C VAL A 115 4.50 7.09 -2.34
N LEU A 116 5.15 6.47 -3.32
CA LEU A 116 5.31 5.02 -3.45
C LEU A 116 6.73 4.61 -3.07
N GLY A 117 6.87 3.57 -2.27
CA GLY A 117 8.14 2.85 -2.16
C GLY A 117 8.35 2.02 -3.42
N SER A 118 9.36 2.32 -4.22
CA SER A 118 9.56 1.75 -5.56
C SER A 118 10.80 0.86 -5.63
N ARG A 119 10.62 -0.34 -6.19
CA ARG A 119 11.69 -1.33 -6.44
C ARG A 119 12.43 -1.07 -7.75
N TYR A 120 11.84 -0.27 -8.65
CA TYR A 120 12.24 -0.16 -10.06
C TYR A 120 12.74 1.22 -10.46
N ILE A 121 13.04 2.08 -9.51
CA ILE A 121 13.80 3.32 -9.73
C ILE A 121 15.27 3.14 -9.30
N PRO A 122 16.19 4.01 -9.73
CA PRO A 122 17.57 3.96 -9.27
C PRO A 122 17.67 3.93 -7.75
N GLY A 123 18.45 2.97 -7.20
CA GLY A 123 18.54 2.71 -5.76
C GLY A 123 17.51 1.71 -5.21
N GLY A 124 16.44 1.43 -5.95
CA GLY A 124 15.47 0.39 -5.57
C GLY A 124 15.93 -1.00 -5.98
N SER A 125 15.49 -2.03 -5.25
CA SER A 125 15.84 -3.42 -5.56
C SER A 125 14.90 -4.43 -4.88
N THR A 126 15.01 -5.69 -5.31
CA THR A 126 14.33 -6.84 -4.71
C THR A 126 15.35 -7.77 -4.08
N ASP A 127 14.93 -8.61 -3.14
CA ASP A 127 15.80 -9.56 -2.45
C ASP A 127 16.64 -10.36 -3.43
N VAL A 128 17.94 -10.45 -3.15
CA VAL A 128 18.91 -11.20 -3.96
C VAL A 128 18.58 -12.69 -4.04
N ARG A 129 17.92 -13.23 -2.99
CA ARG A 129 17.50 -14.64 -2.88
C ARG A 129 16.34 -14.99 -3.79
N TRP A 130 15.63 -14.00 -4.34
CA TRP A 130 14.56 -14.31 -5.28
C TRP A 130 15.10 -14.96 -6.54
N PRO A 131 14.52 -16.10 -6.97
CA PRO A 131 14.86 -16.71 -8.25
C PRO A 131 14.65 -15.71 -9.40
N ILE A 132 15.49 -15.80 -10.42
CA ILE A 132 15.47 -14.87 -11.58
C ILE A 132 14.09 -14.83 -12.24
N TRP A 133 13.41 -15.97 -12.35
CA TRP A 133 12.07 -16.05 -12.93
C TRP A 133 11.03 -15.24 -12.12
N ARG A 134 11.14 -15.22 -10.77
CA ARG A 134 10.26 -14.43 -9.90
C ARG A 134 10.52 -12.93 -10.06
N LYS A 135 11.78 -12.53 -10.19
CA LYS A 135 12.17 -11.15 -10.47
C LYS A 135 11.63 -10.71 -11.83
N ALA A 136 11.83 -11.53 -12.86
CA ALA A 136 11.35 -11.27 -14.21
C ALA A 136 9.81 -11.16 -14.27
N LEU A 137 9.10 -12.06 -13.59
CA LEU A 137 7.64 -12.05 -13.54
C LEU A 137 7.09 -10.80 -12.82
N SER A 138 7.70 -10.42 -11.70
CA SER A 138 7.31 -9.21 -10.97
C SER A 138 7.55 -7.94 -11.81
N ALA A 139 8.72 -7.85 -12.45
CA ALA A 139 9.06 -6.74 -13.34
C ALA A 139 8.14 -6.69 -14.57
N TRP A 140 7.84 -7.84 -15.17
CA TRP A 140 6.92 -7.95 -16.30
C TRP A 140 5.50 -7.53 -15.95
N GLY A 141 4.96 -8.01 -14.83
CA GLY A 141 3.61 -7.64 -14.37
C GLY A 141 3.47 -6.14 -14.12
N ASN A 142 4.48 -5.54 -13.51
CA ASN A 142 4.54 -4.09 -13.32
C ASN A 142 4.66 -3.35 -14.66
N PHE A 143 5.55 -3.80 -15.56
CA PHE A 143 5.70 -3.23 -16.90
C PHE A 143 4.40 -3.32 -17.70
N TYR A 144 3.75 -4.47 -17.70
CA TYR A 144 2.47 -4.70 -18.37
C TYR A 144 1.40 -3.70 -17.87
N ALA A 145 1.18 -3.63 -16.56
CA ALA A 145 0.17 -2.75 -15.98
C ALA A 145 0.41 -1.28 -16.34
N ARG A 146 1.65 -0.79 -16.16
CA ARG A 146 1.98 0.60 -16.47
C ARG A 146 1.90 0.93 -17.95
N SER A 147 2.22 -0.02 -18.85
CA SER A 147 2.14 0.17 -20.31
C SER A 147 0.69 0.28 -20.78
N ILE A 148 -0.21 -0.59 -20.31
CA ILE A 148 -1.65 -0.54 -20.63
C ILE A 148 -2.29 0.75 -20.10
N LEU A 149 -2.00 1.09 -18.85
CA LEU A 149 -2.55 2.28 -18.19
C LEU A 149 -1.88 3.58 -18.65
N GLN A 150 -0.72 3.49 -19.31
CA GLN A 150 0.10 4.64 -19.74
C GLN A 150 0.44 5.58 -18.58
N ILE A 151 0.78 5.01 -17.43
CA ILE A 151 1.13 5.73 -16.22
C ILE A 151 2.67 5.88 -16.13
N PRO A 152 3.21 7.08 -15.85
CA PRO A 152 4.66 7.32 -15.85
C PRO A 152 5.38 6.85 -14.58
N LEU A 153 4.72 6.08 -13.72
CA LEU A 153 5.32 5.52 -12.51
C LEU A 153 6.15 4.28 -12.84
N ARG A 154 7.18 4.01 -12.05
CA ARG A 154 8.06 2.85 -12.23
C ARG A 154 7.56 1.62 -11.46
N ASP A 155 6.88 1.81 -10.31
CA ASP A 155 6.34 0.71 -9.50
C ASP A 155 4.88 0.92 -9.08
N VAL A 156 3.96 0.62 -9.98
CA VAL A 156 2.50 0.74 -9.73
C VAL A 156 1.96 -0.37 -8.84
N THR A 157 2.73 -1.45 -8.65
CA THR A 157 2.30 -2.64 -7.89
C THR A 157 2.74 -2.61 -6.43
N SER A 158 3.51 -1.61 -6.02
CA SER A 158 3.97 -1.48 -4.63
C SER A 158 2.81 -1.30 -3.66
N GLY A 159 2.84 -2.06 -2.56
CA GLY A 159 1.92 -1.91 -1.42
C GLY A 159 2.39 -0.88 -0.39
N PHE A 160 3.66 -0.46 -0.46
CA PHE A 160 4.24 0.50 0.46
C PHE A 160 3.97 1.92 -0.02
N ARG A 161 3.08 2.64 0.67
CA ARG A 161 2.57 3.95 0.23
C ARG A 161 2.39 4.90 1.39
N LEU A 162 2.56 6.18 1.11
CA LEU A 162 2.21 7.26 2.02
C LEU A 162 1.39 8.31 1.26
N TRP A 163 0.17 8.52 1.70
CA TRP A 163 -0.82 9.41 1.10
C TRP A 163 -1.00 10.65 1.95
N ARG A 164 -1.16 11.81 1.34
CA ARG A 164 -1.84 12.90 2.05
C ARG A 164 -3.27 12.47 2.35
N ARG A 165 -3.75 12.77 3.55
CA ARG A 165 -5.13 12.43 3.95
C ARG A 165 -6.15 13.04 2.99
N GLU A 166 -5.99 14.32 2.65
CA GLU A 166 -6.85 15.04 1.71
C GLU A 166 -6.90 14.40 0.32
N THR A 167 -5.79 13.83 -0.15
CA THR A 167 -5.75 13.08 -1.42
C THR A 167 -6.69 11.88 -1.38
N LEU A 168 -6.62 11.06 -0.32
CA LEU A 168 -7.53 9.92 -0.17
C LEU A 168 -8.99 10.34 -0.02
N MET A 169 -9.26 11.44 0.67
CA MET A 169 -10.62 11.98 0.83
C MET A 169 -11.22 12.47 -0.49
N ALA A 170 -10.39 13.00 -1.39
CA ALA A 170 -10.82 13.46 -2.71
C ALA A 170 -10.99 12.31 -3.73
N MET A 171 -10.52 11.09 -3.41
CA MET A 171 -10.66 9.94 -4.30
C MET A 171 -12.05 9.29 -4.17
N PRO A 172 -12.72 8.95 -5.29
CA PRO A 172 -14.00 8.25 -5.29
C PRO A 172 -13.79 6.75 -4.96
N LEU A 173 -13.52 6.44 -3.68
CA LEU A 173 -13.16 5.10 -3.22
C LEU A 173 -14.28 4.06 -3.44
N GLU A 174 -15.52 4.50 -3.60
CA GLU A 174 -16.67 3.65 -3.92
C GLU A 174 -16.60 3.07 -5.36
N ARG A 175 -15.82 3.71 -6.24
CA ARG A 175 -15.57 3.22 -7.61
C ARG A 175 -14.52 2.11 -7.66
N VAL A 176 -13.69 1.96 -6.61
CA VAL A 176 -12.63 0.97 -6.54
C VAL A 176 -13.23 -0.43 -6.39
N LYS A 177 -12.97 -1.29 -7.37
CA LYS A 177 -13.56 -2.65 -7.46
C LYS A 177 -12.52 -3.77 -7.43
N SER A 178 -11.24 -3.45 -7.60
CA SER A 178 -10.19 -4.46 -7.62
C SER A 178 -9.87 -5.00 -6.23
N SER A 179 -9.41 -6.23 -6.20
CA SER A 179 -8.91 -6.92 -5.00
C SER A 179 -7.45 -7.35 -5.17
N GLY A 180 -6.80 -7.72 -4.08
CA GLY A 180 -5.43 -8.21 -4.10
C GLY A 180 -4.44 -7.19 -4.68
N TYR A 181 -3.52 -7.64 -5.52
CA TYR A 181 -2.47 -6.78 -6.09
C TYR A 181 -3.00 -5.71 -7.05
N ILE A 182 -4.10 -5.99 -7.76
CA ILE A 182 -4.67 -5.01 -8.70
C ILE A 182 -5.28 -3.82 -7.97
N PHE A 183 -5.69 -3.96 -6.74
CA PHE A 183 -6.08 -2.83 -5.89
C PHE A 183 -4.99 -1.76 -5.82
N MET A 184 -3.72 -2.18 -5.69
CA MET A 184 -2.61 -1.23 -5.67
C MET A 184 -2.45 -0.50 -7.01
N VAL A 185 -2.59 -1.23 -8.12
CA VAL A 185 -2.54 -0.65 -9.46
C VAL A 185 -3.70 0.32 -9.70
N GLU A 186 -4.92 -0.08 -9.32
CA GLU A 186 -6.12 0.75 -9.47
C GLU A 186 -6.03 2.05 -8.68
N MET A 187 -5.58 2.00 -7.41
CA MET A 187 -5.41 3.18 -6.57
C MET A 187 -4.37 4.16 -7.13
N ALA A 188 -3.22 3.65 -7.62
CA ALA A 188 -2.20 4.50 -8.25
C ALA A 188 -2.72 5.13 -9.55
N TYR A 189 -3.45 4.35 -10.37
CA TYR A 189 -4.02 4.84 -11.61
C TYR A 189 -5.11 5.88 -11.37
N LEU A 190 -5.98 5.66 -10.39
CA LEU A 190 -7.03 6.61 -10.00
C LEU A 190 -6.42 7.94 -9.54
N ALA A 191 -5.40 7.90 -8.67
CA ALA A 191 -4.68 9.10 -8.24
C ALA A 191 -4.06 9.83 -9.44
N TRP A 192 -3.48 9.09 -10.39
CA TRP A 192 -2.90 9.68 -11.60
C TRP A 192 -3.96 10.30 -12.53
N CYS A 193 -5.13 9.67 -12.70
CA CYS A 193 -6.25 10.23 -13.48
C CYS A 193 -6.76 11.54 -12.87
N LEU A 194 -6.78 11.64 -11.54
CA LEU A 194 -7.17 12.84 -10.78
C LEU A 194 -6.07 13.92 -10.72
N GLN A 195 -4.97 13.74 -11.44
CA GLN A 195 -3.86 14.71 -11.54
C GLN A 195 -3.06 14.91 -10.23
N PHE A 196 -3.20 14.03 -9.25
CA PHE A 196 -2.38 14.11 -8.05
C PHE A 196 -0.89 13.91 -8.37
N LYS A 197 -0.05 14.64 -7.66
CA LYS A 197 1.41 14.57 -7.80
C LYS A 197 1.94 13.36 -7.06
N ILE A 198 2.44 12.37 -7.81
CA ILE A 198 2.91 11.10 -7.28
C ILE A 198 4.44 11.08 -7.31
N GLY A 199 5.05 10.83 -6.16
CA GLY A 199 6.50 10.63 -6.00
C GLY A 199 6.84 9.15 -5.80
N GLU A 200 8.09 8.78 -6.09
CA GLU A 200 8.65 7.47 -5.80
C GLU A 200 9.92 7.62 -4.97
N VAL A 201 10.10 6.73 -3.98
CA VAL A 201 11.28 6.62 -3.14
C VAL A 201 11.86 5.21 -3.31
N PRO A 202 13.17 5.04 -3.50
CA PRO A 202 13.75 3.72 -3.69
C PRO A 202 13.64 2.88 -2.41
N ILE A 203 13.22 1.63 -2.56
CA ILE A 203 13.18 0.67 -1.47
C ILE A 203 13.89 -0.64 -1.84
N TYR A 204 14.44 -1.31 -0.83
CA TYR A 204 14.77 -2.72 -0.91
C TYR A 204 13.56 -3.53 -0.47
N PHE A 205 13.05 -4.39 -1.35
CA PHE A 205 11.94 -5.28 -1.05
C PHE A 205 12.48 -6.64 -0.63
N ALA A 206 12.49 -6.89 0.67
CA ALA A 206 12.99 -8.14 1.25
C ALA A 206 12.08 -9.34 0.91
N ASP A 207 12.62 -10.56 0.92
CA ASP A 207 11.79 -11.75 0.95
C ASP A 207 11.14 -11.89 2.34
N ARG A 208 9.92 -12.38 2.37
CA ARG A 208 9.19 -12.58 3.63
C ARG A 208 10.01 -13.43 4.60
N ARG A 209 10.08 -12.99 5.84
CA ARG A 209 10.79 -13.77 6.88
C ARG A 209 10.03 -15.06 7.22
N TRP A 210 8.68 -15.01 7.18
CA TRP A 210 7.78 -16.14 7.42
C TRP A 210 6.60 -16.11 6.44
N GLY A 211 6.06 -17.31 6.10
CA GLY A 211 4.91 -17.48 5.21
C GLY A 211 5.25 -17.87 3.77
N LYS A 212 4.26 -18.39 3.04
CA LYS A 212 4.37 -18.80 1.63
C LYS A 212 3.73 -17.79 0.70
N SER A 213 4.34 -17.53 -0.45
CA SER A 213 3.74 -16.70 -1.51
C SER A 213 2.45 -17.34 -2.03
N LYS A 214 1.38 -16.53 -2.12
CA LYS A 214 0.06 -16.99 -2.60
C LYS A 214 -0.16 -16.74 -4.10
N MET A 215 0.88 -16.38 -4.85
CA MET A 215 0.79 -16.09 -6.28
C MET A 215 0.66 -17.37 -7.09
N SER A 216 -0.53 -17.64 -7.64
CA SER A 216 -0.74 -18.70 -8.63
C SER A 216 -0.83 -18.12 -10.04
N PHE A 217 -0.61 -18.96 -11.07
CA PHE A 217 -0.73 -18.57 -12.47
C PHE A 217 -2.14 -18.02 -12.79
N LYS A 218 -3.18 -18.63 -12.22
CA LYS A 218 -4.58 -18.18 -12.37
C LYS A 218 -4.77 -16.74 -11.88
N ILE A 219 -4.18 -16.39 -10.73
CA ILE A 219 -4.23 -15.04 -10.18
C ILE A 219 -3.55 -14.04 -11.12
N GLN A 220 -2.47 -14.43 -11.79
CA GLN A 220 -1.75 -13.56 -12.72
C GLN A 220 -2.54 -13.27 -13.99
N VAL A 221 -3.19 -14.30 -14.57
CA VAL A 221 -4.04 -14.13 -15.76
C VAL A 221 -5.26 -13.26 -15.44
N GLU A 222 -5.90 -13.50 -14.29
CA GLU A 222 -7.00 -12.67 -13.81
C GLU A 222 -6.55 -11.21 -13.62
N ALA A 223 -5.38 -11.01 -13.00
CA ALA A 223 -4.79 -9.69 -12.81
C ALA A 223 -4.56 -8.96 -14.14
N ALA A 224 -4.04 -9.65 -15.16
CA ALA A 224 -3.83 -9.07 -16.48
C ALA A 224 -5.13 -8.57 -17.14
N ALA A 225 -6.19 -9.36 -17.06
CA ALA A 225 -7.50 -8.95 -17.58
C ALA A 225 -8.10 -7.75 -16.79
N ARG A 226 -7.89 -7.73 -15.47
CA ARG A 226 -8.35 -6.66 -14.59
C ARG A 226 -7.72 -5.30 -14.90
N VAL A 227 -6.48 -5.25 -15.38
CA VAL A 227 -5.83 -3.99 -15.77
C VAL A 227 -6.63 -3.28 -16.87
N TRP A 228 -7.18 -4.00 -17.84
CA TRP A 228 -8.05 -3.42 -18.86
C TRP A 228 -9.38 -2.91 -18.31
N GLN A 229 -9.95 -3.63 -17.34
CA GLN A 229 -11.16 -3.16 -16.66
C GLN A 229 -10.90 -1.86 -15.91
N VAL A 230 -9.75 -1.73 -15.23
CA VAL A 230 -9.31 -0.50 -14.58
C VAL A 230 -9.17 0.63 -15.60
N LEU A 231 -8.52 0.39 -16.74
CA LEU A 231 -8.38 1.39 -17.81
C LEU A 231 -9.74 1.95 -18.25
N TRP A 232 -10.72 1.08 -18.40
CA TRP A 232 -12.05 1.49 -18.88
C TRP A 232 -12.91 2.12 -17.79
N ALA A 233 -12.78 1.68 -16.55
CA ALA A 233 -13.54 2.18 -15.41
C ALA A 233 -13.29 3.67 -15.13
N TYR A 234 -12.09 4.17 -15.47
CA TYR A 234 -11.68 5.56 -15.21
C TYR A 234 -11.41 6.36 -16.48
N ARG A 235 -11.97 5.94 -17.63
CA ARG A 235 -11.79 6.64 -18.93
C ARG A 235 -12.33 8.07 -18.92
N ASP A 236 -13.37 8.33 -18.15
CA ASP A 236 -13.96 9.65 -17.91
C ASP A 236 -12.94 10.59 -17.25
N LEU A 237 -12.46 10.21 -16.06
CA LEU A 237 -11.45 10.98 -15.30
C LEU A 237 -10.17 11.18 -16.09
N ARG A 238 -9.74 10.16 -16.85
CA ARG A 238 -8.56 10.27 -17.72
C ARG A 238 -8.71 11.30 -18.82
N ARG A 239 -9.92 11.45 -19.40
CA ARG A 239 -10.19 12.45 -20.44
C ARG A 239 -10.18 13.84 -19.87
N GLU A 240 -10.83 14.06 -18.73
CA GLU A 240 -10.84 15.35 -18.01
C GLU A 240 -9.44 15.77 -17.60
N GLY A 241 -8.66 14.86 -17.04
CA GLY A 241 -7.28 15.12 -16.65
C GLY A 241 -6.33 15.39 -17.82
N LYS A 242 -6.58 14.89 -19.03
CA LYS A 242 -5.84 15.26 -20.23
C LYS A 242 -6.18 16.66 -20.73
N MET A 243 -7.44 17.07 -20.65
CA MET A 243 -7.85 18.43 -21.04
C MET A 243 -7.25 19.48 -20.11
N GLY A 244 -7.15 19.23 -18.82
CA GLY A 244 -6.52 20.13 -17.85
C GLY A 244 -4.99 20.29 -18.00
N ARG A 245 -4.31 19.39 -18.76
CA ARG A 245 -2.86 19.50 -19.05
C ARG A 245 -2.54 20.31 -20.31
N ILE A 246 -3.54 20.66 -21.10
CA ILE A 246 -3.40 21.39 -22.37
C ILE A 246 -3.68 22.90 -22.16
N GLN A 247 -4.14 23.29 -20.99
CA GLN A 247 -4.27 24.68 -20.56
C GLN A 247 -3.09 25.08 -19.68
#